data_c90a21fbdb73a704f4891d9aa249ac5f
#
_entry.id   c90a21fbdb73a704f4891d9aa249ac5f
#
_cell.length_a   1.000
_cell.length_b   1.000
_cell.length_c   1.000
_cell.angle_alpha   90.00
_cell.angle_beta   90.00
_cell.angle_gamma   90.00
#
_symmetry.space_group_name_H-M   'P 1'
#
loop_
_entity.id
_entity.type
_entity.pdbx_description
1 polymer ?
#
loop_
_entity_poly.entity_id
_entity_poly.type
_entity_poly.pdbx_seq_one_letter_code
_entity_poly.pdbx_strand_id
1 'polypeptide(L)'
;MTTTFDFTPADHAAVSSASRILTARYRQHVSYEDVQQECYLWLFANYHKAMKWREEHGDRHAERTITKALRNAGERYCRAEKSEHDGYLPEDEFFYSIPMVRDLLVLSFDPDWMLPGSVQLDRISSGTPSNEGGNLMAMVADVRRAFQTLHEHDRALLTQVYGVKDPDQEIAVLALDWGCTTKAADSRLRRILGRLRAALGGPNPGGTE
;
A
#
# COMPACT_ATOMS: atom_id res chain seq x y z
N MET A 1 -4.05 -18.05 -36.29
CA MET A 1 -4.50 -16.65 -36.39
C MET A 1 -3.51 -15.78 -35.65
N THR A 2 -2.74 -14.98 -36.37
CA THR A 2 -1.76 -14.06 -35.78
C THR A 2 -2.53 -12.80 -35.37
N THR A 3 -2.77 -12.64 -34.07
CA THR A 3 -3.40 -11.42 -33.55
C THR A 3 -2.36 -10.29 -33.63
N THR A 4 -2.52 -9.40 -34.59
CA THR A 4 -1.69 -8.20 -34.69
C THR A 4 -2.20 -7.23 -33.64
N PHE A 5 -1.35 -6.94 -32.62
CA PHE A 5 -1.65 -5.93 -31.60
C PHE A 5 -1.21 -4.58 -32.16
N ASP A 6 -2.18 -3.70 -32.38
CA ASP A 6 -1.92 -2.35 -32.87
C ASP A 6 -2.15 -1.35 -31.75
N PHE A 7 -1.06 -0.91 -31.11
CA PHE A 7 -1.13 0.09 -30.06
C PHE A 7 -1.36 1.48 -30.64
N THR A 8 -2.29 2.21 -30.07
CA THR A 8 -2.60 3.57 -30.49
C THR A 8 -1.50 4.57 -30.10
N PRO A 9 -1.40 5.73 -30.75
CA PRO A 9 -0.50 6.81 -30.31
C PRO A 9 -0.71 7.21 -28.86
N ALA A 10 -1.96 7.13 -28.34
CA ALA A 10 -2.29 7.40 -26.96
C ALA A 10 -1.68 6.35 -26.01
N ASP A 11 -1.63 5.07 -26.41
CA ASP A 11 -0.98 4.00 -25.64
C ASP A 11 0.51 4.27 -25.50
N HIS A 12 1.17 4.61 -26.61
CA HIS A 12 2.60 4.96 -26.59
C HIS A 12 2.88 6.18 -25.71
N ALA A 13 2.01 7.19 -25.75
CA ALA A 13 2.14 8.37 -24.89
C ALA A 13 1.94 8.01 -23.41
N ALA A 14 0.96 7.14 -23.09
CA ALA A 14 0.70 6.67 -21.73
C ALA A 14 1.88 5.86 -21.17
N VAL A 15 2.44 4.94 -21.96
CA VAL A 15 3.63 4.16 -21.61
C VAL A 15 4.82 5.10 -21.34
N SER A 16 5.12 6.01 -22.28
CA SER A 16 6.23 6.96 -22.12
C SER A 16 6.08 7.85 -20.91
N SER A 17 4.85 8.32 -20.61
CA SER A 17 4.56 9.14 -19.43
C SER A 17 4.76 8.36 -18.13
N ALA A 18 4.24 7.12 -18.05
CA ALA A 18 4.41 6.26 -16.88
C ALA A 18 5.89 5.96 -16.64
N SER A 19 6.62 5.55 -17.68
CA SER A 19 8.04 5.20 -17.58
C SER A 19 8.90 6.35 -17.10
N ARG A 20 8.71 7.57 -17.64
CA ARG A 20 9.47 8.76 -17.20
C ARG A 20 9.28 9.06 -15.72
N ILE A 21 8.03 8.99 -15.23
CA ILE A 21 7.71 9.28 -13.82
C ILE A 21 8.36 8.25 -12.90
N LEU A 22 8.27 6.97 -13.27
CA LEU A 22 8.81 5.88 -12.47
C LEU A 22 10.34 5.87 -12.48
N THR A 23 10.96 6.02 -13.64
CA THR A 23 12.43 6.11 -13.73
C THR A 23 12.96 7.31 -12.95
N ALA A 24 12.28 8.45 -12.97
CA ALA A 24 12.71 9.60 -12.18
C ALA A 24 12.67 9.31 -10.66
N ARG A 25 11.69 8.50 -10.20
CA ARG A 25 11.54 8.11 -8.79
C ARG A 25 12.55 7.03 -8.37
N TYR A 26 12.84 6.08 -9.25
CA TYR A 26 13.66 4.90 -8.97
C TYR A 26 14.99 4.90 -9.76
N ARG A 27 15.50 6.09 -10.12
CA ARG A 27 16.57 6.27 -11.10
C ARG A 27 17.91 5.59 -10.74
N GLN A 28 18.09 5.17 -9.49
CA GLN A 28 19.29 4.42 -9.05
C GLN A 28 19.14 2.91 -9.24
N HIS A 29 17.94 2.41 -9.49
CA HIS A 29 17.62 0.99 -9.48
C HIS A 29 17.07 0.47 -10.81
N VAL A 30 16.55 1.35 -11.68
CA VAL A 30 15.94 0.94 -12.96
C VAL A 30 16.32 1.87 -14.10
N SER A 31 16.43 1.31 -15.32
CA SER A 31 16.57 2.10 -16.54
C SER A 31 15.19 2.52 -17.09
N TYR A 32 15.17 3.55 -17.93
CA TYR A 32 13.94 3.97 -18.62
C TYR A 32 13.43 2.86 -19.54
N GLU A 33 14.33 2.19 -20.25
CA GLU A 33 14.04 1.14 -21.20
C GLU A 33 13.36 -0.05 -20.54
N ASP A 34 13.86 -0.49 -19.39
CA ASP A 34 13.28 -1.62 -18.65
C ASP A 34 11.87 -1.31 -18.14
N VAL A 35 11.67 -0.12 -17.55
CA VAL A 35 10.34 0.32 -17.12
C VAL A 35 9.39 0.46 -18.30
N GLN A 36 9.88 0.96 -19.44
CA GLN A 36 9.09 1.07 -20.66
C GLN A 36 8.67 -0.31 -21.18
N GLN A 37 9.62 -1.25 -21.21
CA GLN A 37 9.34 -2.63 -21.61
C GLN A 37 8.29 -3.27 -20.72
N GLU A 38 8.40 -3.14 -19.40
CA GLU A 38 7.42 -3.67 -18.46
C GLU A 38 6.02 -3.07 -18.65
N CYS A 39 5.95 -1.77 -18.91
CA CYS A 39 4.69 -1.12 -19.26
C CYS A 39 4.07 -1.68 -20.55
N TYR A 40 4.88 -1.93 -21.58
CA TYR A 40 4.40 -2.57 -22.82
C TYR A 40 3.97 -4.02 -22.60
N LEU A 41 4.71 -4.80 -21.82
CA LEU A 41 4.34 -6.18 -21.46
C LEU A 41 2.98 -6.20 -20.75
N TRP A 42 2.76 -5.29 -19.80
CA TRP A 42 1.47 -5.16 -19.15
C TRP A 42 0.35 -4.83 -20.15
N LEU A 43 0.58 -3.86 -21.04
CA LEU A 43 -0.39 -3.43 -22.04
C LEU A 43 -0.72 -4.57 -23.00
N PHE A 44 0.29 -5.31 -23.45
CA PHE A 44 0.12 -6.48 -24.29
C PHE A 44 -0.73 -7.55 -23.61
N ALA A 45 -0.38 -7.92 -22.36
CA ALA A 45 -1.11 -8.92 -21.59
C ALA A 45 -2.56 -8.51 -21.27
N ASN A 46 -2.85 -7.20 -21.23
CA ASN A 46 -4.17 -6.66 -20.92
C ASN A 46 -4.84 -5.94 -22.10
N TYR A 47 -4.41 -6.21 -23.33
CA TYR A 47 -4.90 -5.52 -24.52
C TYR A 47 -6.43 -5.55 -24.66
N HIS A 48 -7.04 -6.72 -24.53
CA HIS A 48 -8.50 -6.87 -24.58
C HIS A 48 -9.22 -6.06 -23.49
N LYS A 49 -8.63 -5.96 -22.32
CA LYS A 49 -9.18 -5.16 -21.22
C LYS A 49 -9.09 -3.66 -21.52
N ALA A 50 -7.99 -3.21 -22.11
CA ALA A 50 -7.83 -1.83 -22.54
C ALA A 50 -8.84 -1.45 -23.64
N MET A 51 -9.05 -2.33 -24.62
CA MET A 51 -10.07 -2.14 -25.65
C MET A 51 -11.47 -2.06 -25.06
N LYS A 52 -11.83 -2.99 -24.15
CA LYS A 52 -13.12 -2.97 -23.46
C LYS A 52 -13.35 -1.66 -22.69
N TRP A 53 -12.34 -1.11 -22.03
CA TRP A 53 -12.47 0.18 -21.35
C TRP A 53 -12.75 1.34 -22.31
N ARG A 54 -12.19 1.31 -23.54
CA ARG A 54 -12.48 2.31 -24.58
C ARG A 54 -13.92 2.22 -25.08
N GLU A 55 -14.39 1.00 -25.33
CA GLU A 55 -15.75 0.74 -25.78
C GLU A 55 -16.79 1.17 -24.74
N GLU A 56 -16.55 0.85 -23.45
CA GLU A 56 -17.53 1.11 -22.38
C GLU A 56 -17.54 2.56 -21.87
N HIS A 57 -16.39 3.23 -21.86
CA HIS A 57 -16.25 4.51 -21.17
C HIS A 57 -15.69 5.65 -22.03
N GLY A 58 -15.42 5.38 -23.30
CA GLY A 58 -14.82 6.32 -24.24
C GLY A 58 -13.32 6.58 -24.00
N ASP A 59 -12.65 7.06 -25.03
CA ASP A 59 -11.19 7.15 -25.10
C ASP A 59 -10.57 7.92 -23.93
N ARG A 60 -11.07 9.09 -23.59
CA ARG A 60 -10.51 9.95 -22.54
C ARG A 60 -10.53 9.30 -21.15
N HIS A 61 -11.57 8.54 -20.82
CA HIS A 61 -11.66 7.82 -19.54
C HIS A 61 -10.77 6.59 -19.55
N ALA A 62 -10.78 5.85 -20.64
CA ALA A 62 -9.93 4.68 -20.85
C ALA A 62 -8.44 5.03 -20.75
N GLU A 63 -8.00 6.13 -21.40
CA GLU A 63 -6.61 6.61 -21.32
C GLU A 63 -6.14 6.86 -19.89
N ARG A 64 -6.98 7.51 -19.07
CA ARG A 64 -6.67 7.74 -17.64
C ARG A 64 -6.55 6.42 -16.88
N THR A 65 -7.46 5.48 -17.15
CA THR A 65 -7.49 4.17 -16.48
C THR A 65 -6.28 3.33 -16.90
N ILE A 66 -5.96 3.32 -18.21
CA ILE A 66 -4.77 2.64 -18.75
C ILE A 66 -3.49 3.25 -18.14
N THR A 67 -3.35 4.58 -18.15
CA THR A 67 -2.17 5.25 -17.58
C THR A 67 -1.99 4.91 -16.10
N LYS A 68 -3.08 4.88 -15.32
CA LYS A 68 -3.04 4.48 -13.93
C LYS A 68 -2.61 3.02 -13.75
N ALA A 69 -3.13 2.13 -14.60
CA ALA A 69 -2.79 0.71 -14.55
C ALA A 69 -1.32 0.47 -14.95
N LEU A 70 -0.81 1.17 -15.95
CA LEU A 70 0.60 1.16 -16.34
C LEU A 70 1.52 1.63 -15.22
N ARG A 71 1.16 2.75 -14.55
CA ARG A 71 1.92 3.22 -13.38
C ARG A 71 1.95 2.18 -12.28
N ASN A 72 0.82 1.54 -11.97
CA ASN A 72 0.77 0.51 -10.94
C ASN A 72 1.60 -0.74 -11.31
N ALA A 73 1.62 -1.13 -12.58
CA ALA A 73 2.43 -2.25 -13.05
C ALA A 73 3.93 -1.92 -12.98
N GLY A 74 4.33 -0.79 -13.55
CA GLY A 74 5.71 -0.33 -13.50
C GLY A 74 6.20 -0.03 -12.07
N GLU A 75 5.34 0.49 -11.18
CA GLU A 75 5.69 0.68 -9.77
C GLU A 75 6.03 -0.65 -9.07
N ARG A 76 5.28 -1.72 -9.35
CA ARG A 76 5.59 -3.05 -8.80
C ARG A 76 6.94 -3.57 -9.29
N TYR A 77 7.21 -3.42 -10.57
CA TYR A 77 8.50 -3.77 -11.16
C TYR A 77 9.64 -2.99 -10.52
N CYS A 78 9.54 -1.65 -10.46
CA CYS A 78 10.57 -0.80 -9.88
C CYS A 78 10.85 -1.13 -8.40
N ARG A 79 9.82 -1.50 -7.63
CA ARG A 79 10.00 -1.93 -6.24
C ARG A 79 10.70 -3.28 -6.13
N ALA A 80 10.39 -4.22 -7.02
CA ALA A 80 11.07 -5.51 -7.06
C ALA A 80 12.55 -5.32 -7.37
N GLU A 81 12.90 -4.56 -8.40
CA GLU A 81 14.28 -4.25 -8.78
C GLU A 81 15.03 -3.54 -7.64
N LYS A 82 14.38 -2.54 -7.02
CA LYS A 82 14.96 -1.87 -5.86
C LYS A 82 15.25 -2.84 -4.73
N SER A 83 14.28 -3.70 -4.39
CA SER A 83 14.43 -4.66 -3.29
C SER A 83 15.52 -5.68 -3.58
N GLU A 84 15.60 -6.15 -4.83
CA GLU A 84 16.66 -7.07 -5.26
C GLU A 84 18.04 -6.41 -5.19
N HIS A 85 18.15 -5.17 -5.66
CA HIS A 85 19.39 -4.40 -5.58
C HIS A 85 19.80 -4.14 -4.13
N ASP A 86 18.84 -3.80 -3.26
CA ASP A 86 19.09 -3.50 -1.84
C ASP A 86 19.21 -4.78 -0.99
N GLY A 87 19.02 -5.98 -1.58
CA GLY A 87 19.23 -7.27 -0.95
C GLY A 87 18.12 -7.71 0.01
N TYR A 88 16.90 -7.20 -0.15
CA TYR A 88 15.73 -7.62 0.63
C TYR A 88 14.51 -7.89 -0.28
N LEU A 89 13.48 -8.57 0.27
CA LEU A 89 12.26 -8.84 -0.46
C LEU A 89 11.37 -7.58 -0.55
N PRO A 90 10.57 -7.39 -1.63
CA PRO A 90 9.66 -6.25 -1.76
C PRO A 90 8.67 -6.11 -0.59
N GLU A 91 8.35 -7.22 0.07
CA GLU A 91 7.50 -7.26 1.24
C GLU A 91 8.16 -6.66 2.48
N ASP A 92 9.50 -6.67 2.52
CA ASP A 92 10.30 -6.16 3.63
C ASP A 92 10.60 -4.65 3.53
N GLU A 93 10.07 -3.96 2.52
CA GLU A 93 10.23 -2.51 2.36
C GLU A 93 9.80 -1.73 3.63
N PHE A 94 8.91 -2.33 4.40
CA PHE A 94 8.49 -1.81 5.69
C PHE A 94 8.57 -2.92 6.73
N PHE A 95 9.25 -2.66 7.85
CA PHE A 95 9.29 -3.56 8.98
C PHE A 95 7.88 -3.91 9.50
N TYR A 96 6.98 -2.91 9.50
CA TYR A 96 5.58 -3.08 9.91
C TYR A 96 4.65 -3.20 8.71
N SER A 97 3.91 -4.31 8.56
CA SER A 97 2.81 -4.40 7.60
C SER A 97 1.58 -3.60 8.09
N ILE A 98 0.67 -3.20 7.18
CA ILE A 98 -0.56 -2.49 7.57
C ILE A 98 -1.43 -3.31 8.54
N PRO A 99 -1.67 -4.63 8.32
CA PRO A 99 -2.37 -5.46 9.29
C PRO A 99 -1.70 -5.45 10.67
N MET A 100 -0.37 -5.61 10.71
CA MET A 100 0.40 -5.59 11.96
C MET A 100 0.28 -4.24 12.69
N VAL A 101 0.38 -3.10 11.97
CA VAL A 101 0.16 -1.76 12.56
C VAL A 101 -1.23 -1.65 13.16
N ARG A 102 -2.25 -2.17 12.48
CA ARG A 102 -3.63 -2.18 12.98
C ARG A 102 -3.74 -2.96 14.30
N ASP A 103 -3.21 -4.18 14.32
CA ASP A 103 -3.29 -5.06 15.49
C ASP A 103 -2.52 -4.47 16.69
N LEU A 104 -1.33 -3.92 16.44
CA LEU A 104 -0.54 -3.22 17.47
C LEU A 104 -1.23 -1.94 17.97
N LEU A 105 -1.95 -1.24 17.09
CA LEU A 105 -2.70 -0.05 17.47
C LEU A 105 -3.87 -0.41 18.41
N VAL A 106 -4.62 -1.47 18.10
CA VAL A 106 -5.67 -2.00 18.99
C VAL A 106 -5.08 -2.33 20.37
N LEU A 107 -3.97 -3.06 20.41
CA LEU A 107 -3.26 -3.36 21.65
C LEU A 107 -2.81 -2.08 22.39
N SER A 108 -2.42 -1.04 21.64
CA SER A 108 -1.96 0.21 22.25
C SER A 108 -3.06 0.98 22.97
N PHE A 109 -4.31 0.77 22.63
CA PHE A 109 -5.48 1.39 23.28
C PHE A 109 -6.06 0.53 24.40
N ASP A 110 -5.75 -0.77 24.44
CA ASP A 110 -6.20 -1.65 25.53
C ASP A 110 -5.33 -1.43 26.78
N PRO A 111 -5.87 -0.93 27.90
CA PRO A 111 -5.11 -0.72 29.12
C PRO A 111 -4.68 -2.04 29.75
N ASP A 112 -5.39 -3.13 29.49
CA ASP A 112 -5.20 -4.41 30.15
C ASP A 112 -4.30 -5.36 29.36
N TRP A 113 -3.84 -4.96 28.17
CA TRP A 113 -3.03 -5.83 27.31
C TRP A 113 -1.71 -6.28 27.94
N MET A 114 -1.20 -5.53 28.91
CA MET A 114 0.02 -5.87 29.65
C MET A 114 -0.17 -6.93 30.74
N LEU A 115 -1.43 -7.30 31.03
CA LEU A 115 -1.70 -8.28 32.09
C LEU A 115 -1.34 -9.70 31.61
N PRO A 116 -0.66 -10.50 32.45
CA PRO A 116 -0.36 -11.88 32.12
C PRO A 116 -1.61 -12.64 31.72
N GLY A 117 -1.62 -13.26 30.54
CA GLY A 117 -2.75 -14.02 29.99
C GLY A 117 -3.71 -13.23 29.10
N SER A 118 -3.58 -11.90 29.00
CA SER A 118 -4.44 -11.07 28.13
C SER A 118 -4.02 -11.13 26.65
N VAL A 119 -2.78 -11.46 26.35
CA VAL A 119 -2.23 -11.49 24.99
C VAL A 119 -2.20 -12.90 24.44
N GLN A 120 -3.17 -13.23 23.60
CA GLN A 120 -3.03 -14.34 22.69
C GLN A 120 -2.13 -13.88 21.53
N LEU A 121 -0.83 -14.16 21.64
CA LEU A 121 0.18 -13.90 20.61
C LEU A 121 -0.22 -14.49 19.23
N ASP A 122 -1.05 -15.53 19.23
CA ASP A 122 -1.60 -16.18 18.04
C ASP A 122 -2.56 -15.29 17.22
N ARG A 123 -3.00 -14.14 17.76
CA ARG A 123 -3.87 -13.20 17.06
C ARG A 123 -3.13 -12.12 16.28
N ILE A 124 -1.82 -11.98 16.47
CA ILE A 124 -1.02 -11.09 15.61
C ILE A 124 -0.86 -11.84 14.29
N SER A 125 -1.83 -11.60 13.41
CA SER A 125 -1.97 -12.33 12.16
C SER A 125 -0.71 -12.19 11.28
N SER A 126 -0.27 -13.33 10.79
CA SER A 126 0.46 -13.54 9.54
C SER A 126 1.37 -12.41 9.08
N GLY A 127 2.53 -12.34 9.59
CA GLY A 127 3.55 -11.38 9.26
C GLY A 127 4.51 -11.15 10.42
N THR A 128 4.60 -12.15 11.30
CA THR A 128 5.65 -12.15 12.32
C THR A 128 6.98 -12.12 11.57
N PRO A 129 7.81 -11.08 11.75
CA PRO A 129 9.18 -11.17 11.31
C PRO A 129 9.73 -12.45 11.91
N SER A 130 10.26 -13.29 11.05
CA SER A 130 10.88 -14.56 11.39
C SER A 130 11.63 -14.45 12.71
N ASN A 131 11.29 -15.28 13.64
CA ASN A 131 12.03 -15.83 14.81
C ASN A 131 13.10 -15.00 15.56
N GLU A 132 13.38 -13.79 15.20
CA GLU A 132 14.29 -12.90 15.90
C GLU A 132 13.48 -11.97 16.82
N GLY A 133 12.84 -12.56 17.83
CA GLY A 133 12.46 -11.93 19.09
C GLY A 133 12.00 -10.48 19.06
N GLY A 134 11.10 -10.11 18.12
CA GLY A 134 10.49 -8.79 18.14
C GLY A 134 9.79 -8.58 19.47
N ASN A 135 10.35 -7.75 20.34
CA ASN A 135 9.76 -7.45 21.62
C ASN A 135 8.44 -6.73 21.41
N LEU A 136 7.31 -7.44 21.56
CA LEU A 136 5.96 -6.91 21.38
C LEU A 136 5.75 -5.59 22.15
N MET A 137 6.35 -5.47 23.33
CA MET A 137 6.33 -4.25 24.12
C MET A 137 7.00 -3.07 23.39
N ALA A 138 8.16 -3.33 22.79
CA ALA A 138 8.85 -2.31 22.00
C ALA A 138 8.02 -1.92 20.77
N MET A 139 7.42 -2.89 20.07
CA MET A 139 6.59 -2.63 18.89
C MET A 139 5.34 -1.80 19.25
N VAL A 140 4.66 -2.08 20.34
CA VAL A 140 3.54 -1.28 20.83
C VAL A 140 4.01 0.12 21.25
N ALA A 141 5.18 0.24 21.89
CA ALA A 141 5.75 1.53 22.25
C ALA A 141 6.09 2.37 21.02
N ASP A 142 6.62 1.75 19.96
CA ASP A 142 6.89 2.42 18.69
C ASP A 142 5.60 2.91 18.03
N VAL A 143 4.56 2.07 17.98
CA VAL A 143 3.25 2.47 17.45
C VAL A 143 2.66 3.63 18.24
N ARG A 144 2.74 3.60 19.58
CA ARG A 144 2.29 4.72 20.43
C ARG A 144 3.05 6.00 20.12
N ARG A 145 4.37 5.93 19.97
CA ARG A 145 5.20 7.08 19.62
C ARG A 145 4.83 7.64 18.25
N ALA A 146 4.77 6.79 17.24
CA ALA A 146 4.40 7.19 15.90
C ALA A 146 2.95 7.75 15.81
N PHE A 147 2.01 7.18 16.58
CA PHE A 147 0.65 7.67 16.67
C PHE A 147 0.58 9.13 17.15
N GLN A 148 1.44 9.53 18.08
CA GLN A 148 1.50 10.91 18.57
C GLN A 148 1.99 11.91 17.52
N THR A 149 2.69 11.46 16.48
CA THR A 149 3.16 12.32 15.38
C THR A 149 2.10 12.59 14.33
N LEU A 150 0.99 11.84 14.34
CA LEU A 150 -0.11 12.03 13.39
C LEU A 150 -0.86 13.33 13.68
N HIS A 151 -1.49 13.87 12.63
CA HIS A 151 -2.40 15.00 12.78
C HIS A 151 -3.56 14.65 13.72
N GLU A 152 -4.04 15.64 14.49
CA GLU A 152 -5.08 15.45 15.51
C GLU A 152 -6.34 14.75 14.95
N HIS A 153 -6.80 15.17 13.78
CA HIS A 153 -7.96 14.56 13.12
C HIS A 153 -7.74 13.07 12.83
N ASP A 154 -6.55 12.69 12.34
CA ASP A 154 -6.22 11.29 12.07
C ASP A 154 -6.16 10.46 13.36
N ARG A 155 -5.59 11.04 14.42
CA ARG A 155 -5.56 10.40 15.75
C ARG A 155 -6.97 10.18 16.28
N ALA A 156 -7.85 11.19 16.20
CA ALA A 156 -9.23 11.06 16.64
C ALA A 156 -9.97 9.94 15.90
N LEU A 157 -9.81 9.84 14.57
CA LEU A 157 -10.42 8.78 13.78
C LEU A 157 -9.89 7.39 14.13
N LEU A 158 -8.57 7.24 14.29
CA LEU A 158 -7.99 5.96 14.68
C LEU A 158 -8.40 5.56 16.09
N THR A 159 -8.48 6.52 17.03
CA THR A 159 -8.96 6.24 18.39
C THR A 159 -10.43 5.82 18.39
N GLN A 160 -11.28 6.49 17.61
CA GLN A 160 -12.69 6.14 17.49
C GLN A 160 -12.85 4.71 16.99
N VAL A 161 -12.10 4.31 15.95
CA VAL A 161 -12.28 2.99 15.32
C VAL A 161 -11.57 1.88 16.08
N TYR A 162 -10.34 2.09 16.48
CA TYR A 162 -9.49 1.03 17.06
C TYR A 162 -9.42 1.05 18.58
N GLY A 163 -9.96 2.08 19.22
CA GLY A 163 -10.13 2.15 20.67
C GLY A 163 -11.36 1.44 21.22
N VAL A 164 -12.11 0.74 20.36
CA VAL A 164 -13.32 -0.02 20.72
C VAL A 164 -13.12 -1.51 20.55
N LYS A 165 -14.01 -2.31 21.13
CA LYS A 165 -13.91 -3.79 21.07
C LYS A 165 -14.16 -4.37 19.68
N ASP A 166 -14.98 -3.70 18.86
CA ASP A 166 -15.35 -4.14 17.52
C ASP A 166 -15.08 -3.05 16.48
N PRO A 167 -13.84 -2.98 15.94
CA PRO A 167 -13.48 -2.01 14.92
C PRO A 167 -14.29 -2.13 13.62
N ASP A 168 -14.73 -3.31 13.25
CA ASP A 168 -15.45 -3.53 11.99
C ASP A 168 -16.86 -2.94 12.08
N GLN A 169 -17.51 -3.05 13.25
CA GLN A 169 -18.79 -2.38 13.53
C GLN A 169 -18.62 -0.87 13.48
N GLU A 170 -17.57 -0.32 14.07
CA GLU A 170 -17.32 1.12 14.07
C GLU A 170 -17.03 1.66 12.66
N ILE A 171 -16.35 0.90 11.81
CA ILE A 171 -16.17 1.26 10.39
C ILE A 171 -17.53 1.34 9.67
N ALA A 172 -18.47 0.46 10.00
CA ALA A 172 -19.82 0.52 9.41
C ALA A 172 -20.58 1.76 9.87
N VAL A 173 -20.48 2.16 11.14
CA VAL A 173 -21.05 3.40 11.67
C VAL A 173 -20.46 4.61 10.98
N LEU A 174 -19.13 4.70 10.88
CA LEU A 174 -18.46 5.79 10.16
C LEU A 174 -18.86 5.87 8.69
N ALA A 175 -19.09 4.74 8.03
CA ALA A 175 -19.54 4.73 6.64
C ALA A 175 -20.92 5.38 6.49
N LEU A 176 -21.84 5.14 7.45
CA LEU A 176 -23.15 5.79 7.49
C LEU A 176 -23.01 7.30 7.74
N ASP A 177 -22.23 7.71 8.71
CA ASP A 177 -21.98 9.12 9.03
C ASP A 177 -21.37 9.90 7.86
N TRP A 178 -20.49 9.25 7.10
CA TRP A 178 -19.85 9.86 5.93
C TRP A 178 -20.68 9.75 4.64
N GLY A 179 -21.83 9.10 4.68
CA GLY A 179 -22.68 8.86 3.50
C GLY A 179 -21.93 8.05 2.41
N CYS A 180 -21.11 7.08 2.80
CA CYS A 180 -20.32 6.29 1.87
C CYS A 180 -20.42 4.78 2.16
N THR A 181 -19.83 3.95 1.29
CA THR A 181 -19.79 2.51 1.52
C THR A 181 -18.73 2.15 2.57
N THR A 182 -18.93 1.06 3.31
CA THR A 182 -17.97 0.51 4.30
C THR A 182 -16.57 0.33 3.67
N LYS A 183 -16.52 -0.14 2.41
CA LYS A 183 -15.27 -0.26 1.67
C LYS A 183 -14.56 1.09 1.43
N ALA A 184 -15.33 2.16 1.21
CA ALA A 184 -14.77 3.50 1.05
C ALA A 184 -14.25 4.05 2.38
N ALA A 185 -14.97 3.81 3.48
CA ALA A 185 -14.53 4.15 4.83
C ALA A 185 -13.23 3.40 5.20
N ASP A 186 -13.20 2.08 5.02
CA ASP A 186 -11.99 1.27 5.23
C ASP A 186 -10.80 1.76 4.40
N SER A 187 -11.02 2.11 3.13
CA SER A 187 -9.96 2.66 2.28
C SER A 187 -9.41 4.01 2.77
N ARG A 188 -10.24 4.83 3.43
CA ARG A 188 -9.80 6.07 4.09
C ARG A 188 -8.93 5.76 5.31
N LEU A 189 -9.38 4.84 6.16
CA LEU A 189 -8.64 4.41 7.34
C LEU A 189 -7.30 3.77 6.99
N ARG A 190 -7.26 2.93 5.95
CA ARG A 190 -6.01 2.35 5.44
C ARG A 190 -5.00 3.40 5.00
N ARG A 191 -5.43 4.55 4.47
CA ARG A 191 -4.51 5.67 4.15
C ARG A 191 -3.94 6.31 5.42
N ILE A 192 -4.74 6.41 6.49
CA ILE A 192 -4.24 6.90 7.78
C ILE A 192 -3.27 5.90 8.39
N LEU A 193 -3.59 4.61 8.38
CA LEU A 193 -2.66 3.55 8.81
C LEU A 193 -1.38 3.54 7.97
N GLY A 194 -1.47 3.87 6.68
CA GLY A 194 -0.29 4.06 5.81
C GLY A 194 0.60 5.21 6.28
N ARG A 195 0.03 6.34 6.72
CA ARG A 195 0.79 7.45 7.33
C ARG A 195 1.42 7.04 8.66
N LEU A 196 0.67 6.32 9.50
CA LEU A 196 1.20 5.78 10.75
C LEU A 196 2.37 4.82 10.50
N ARG A 197 2.23 3.92 9.53
CA ARG A 197 3.32 3.01 9.12
C ARG A 197 4.56 3.78 8.65
N ALA A 198 4.38 4.82 7.84
CA ALA A 198 5.49 5.65 7.39
C ALA A 198 6.19 6.38 8.55
N ALA A 199 5.46 6.76 9.60
CA ALA A 199 6.02 7.38 10.80
C ALA A 199 6.73 6.39 11.74
N LEU A 200 6.45 5.08 11.61
CA LEU A 200 7.12 4.01 12.39
C LEU A 200 8.57 3.74 11.99
N GLY A 201 9.04 4.38 11.00
CA GLY A 201 10.34 4.18 10.43
C GLY A 201 10.13 3.79 8.97
N GLY A 202 10.25 4.73 8.10
CA GLY A 202 10.17 4.53 6.67
C GLY A 202 10.93 3.31 6.14
N PRO A 203 11.32 3.30 4.89
CA PRO A 203 12.00 2.17 4.29
C PRO A 203 13.15 1.74 5.19
N ASN A 204 13.25 0.42 5.38
CA ASN A 204 14.22 -0.29 6.21
C ASN A 204 15.55 0.50 6.34
N PRO A 205 16.12 0.70 7.56
CA PRO A 205 17.32 1.50 7.79
C PRO A 205 18.59 1.05 7.03
N GLY A 206 18.51 0.00 6.22
CA GLY A 206 19.52 -0.37 5.24
C GLY A 206 19.38 0.32 3.87
N GLY A 207 18.31 1.05 3.62
CA GLY A 207 18.15 1.86 2.42
C GLY A 207 18.83 3.21 2.62
N THR A 208 20.04 3.37 2.12
CA THR A 208 20.76 4.64 2.04
C THR A 208 19.91 5.70 1.35
N GLU A 209 19.80 6.87 1.98
CA GLU A 209 19.29 8.14 1.43
C GLU A 209 19.85 8.44 0.03
#